data_8108b70e6f044bf28e94149d8184d2f8
#
_entry.id   8108b70e6f044bf28e94149d8184d2f8
#
_cell.length_a   1.000
_cell.length_b   1.000
_cell.length_c   1.000
_cell.angle_alpha   90.00
_cell.angle_beta   90.00
_cell.angle_gamma   90.00
#
_symmetry.space_group_name_H-M   'P 1'
#
loop_
_entity.id
_entity.type
_entity.pdbx_description
1 polymer ?
#
loop_
_entity_poly.entity_id
_entity_poly.type
_entity_poly.pdbx_seq_one_letter_code
_entity_poly.pdbx_strand_id
1 'polypeptide(L)'
;SALLNDSIDQLNWTGFYLYDPKENELVLGPFQGHPACMHIAMNKGVCGQSAAQRQALAVDDVTKFPGYISCDAAARSELVIPLIKDQQLLGVLDLDAPVEKRFDAKLQAGIQSFVDELIKHLD
;
A
#
# COMPACT_ATOMS: atom_id res chain seq x y z
N SER A 1 -10.29 -4.64 0.53
CA SER A 1 -9.89 -3.30 1.02
C SER A 1 -11.02 -2.56 1.71
N ALA A 2 -12.26 -2.67 1.24
CA ALA A 2 -13.38 -2.05 1.94
C ALA A 2 -13.50 -2.56 3.38
N LEU A 3 -13.26 -3.85 3.60
CA LEU A 3 -13.28 -4.44 4.94
C LEU A 3 -12.23 -3.81 5.84
N LEU A 4 -11.01 -3.63 5.34
CA LEU A 4 -9.95 -2.98 6.12
C LEU A 4 -10.28 -1.52 6.40
N ASN A 5 -10.80 -0.81 5.40
CA ASN A 5 -11.14 0.60 5.55
C ASN A 5 -12.23 0.81 6.60
N ASP A 6 -13.21 -0.11 6.66
CA ASP A 6 -14.30 -0.04 7.64
C ASP A 6 -13.86 -0.49 9.03
N SER A 7 -12.92 -1.42 9.12
CA SER A 7 -12.47 -2.03 10.39
C SER A 7 -11.42 -1.20 11.11
N ILE A 8 -10.67 -0.35 10.40
CA ILE A 8 -9.59 0.45 10.96
C ILE A 8 -9.98 1.93 10.89
N ASP A 9 -10.02 2.56 12.08
CA ASP A 9 -10.35 3.97 12.18
C ASP A 9 -9.29 4.86 11.53
N GLN A 10 -9.72 6.01 11.03
CA GLN A 10 -8.84 7.07 10.52
C GLN A 10 -8.07 6.70 9.26
N LEU A 11 -8.64 5.82 8.43
CA LEU A 11 -8.12 5.61 7.09
C LEU A 11 -8.92 6.46 6.11
N ASN A 12 -8.22 7.11 5.17
CA ASN A 12 -8.87 7.84 4.10
C ASN A 12 -8.77 7.11 2.76
N TRP A 13 -7.90 6.10 2.67
CA TRP A 13 -7.75 5.32 1.45
C TRP A 13 -7.18 3.94 1.76
N THR A 14 -7.71 2.92 1.09
CA THR A 14 -7.21 1.55 1.18
C THR A 14 -7.38 0.90 -0.18
N GLY A 15 -6.32 0.32 -0.72
CA GLY A 15 -6.44 -0.30 -2.01
C GLY A 15 -5.25 -1.15 -2.40
N PHE A 16 -5.44 -1.85 -3.50
CA PHE A 16 -4.41 -2.69 -4.08
C PHE A 16 -3.89 -2.06 -5.36
N TYR A 17 -2.58 -2.13 -5.55
CA TYR A 17 -1.94 -1.90 -6.83
C TYR A 17 -1.39 -3.23 -7.31
N LEU A 18 -1.71 -3.61 -8.53
CA LEU A 18 -1.30 -4.88 -9.12
C LEU A 18 -0.07 -4.67 -9.98
N TYR A 19 0.90 -5.57 -9.87
CA TYR A 19 2.12 -5.47 -10.65
C TYR A 19 1.91 -5.93 -12.09
N ASP A 20 2.26 -5.07 -13.04
CA ASP A 20 2.25 -5.38 -14.48
C ASP A 20 3.69 -5.66 -14.91
N PRO A 21 4.05 -6.95 -15.14
CA PRO A 21 5.42 -7.27 -15.52
C PRO A 21 5.82 -6.79 -16.92
N LYS A 22 4.87 -6.58 -17.82
CA LYS A 22 5.16 -6.08 -19.16
C LYS A 22 5.65 -4.64 -19.12
N GLU A 23 4.96 -3.80 -18.37
CA GLU A 23 5.30 -2.39 -18.27
C GLU A 23 6.20 -2.10 -17.06
N ASN A 24 6.44 -3.09 -16.22
CA ASN A 24 7.22 -2.96 -14.99
C ASN A 24 6.71 -1.81 -14.12
N GLU A 25 5.41 -1.81 -13.87
CA GLU A 25 4.76 -0.79 -13.07
C GLU A 25 3.61 -1.37 -12.27
N LEU A 26 3.11 -0.57 -11.31
CA LEU A 26 1.93 -0.89 -10.54
C LEU A 26 0.71 -0.24 -11.19
N VAL A 27 -0.39 -0.98 -11.26
CA VAL A 27 -1.65 -0.51 -11.84
C VAL A 27 -2.73 -0.59 -10.78
N LEU A 28 -3.51 0.47 -10.64
CA LEU A 28 -4.56 0.54 -9.64
C LEU A 28 -5.56 -0.61 -9.81
N GLY A 29 -5.75 -1.37 -8.74
CA GLY A 29 -6.74 -2.43 -8.63
C GLY A 29 -7.90 -1.98 -7.74
N PRO A 30 -8.56 -2.91 -7.02
CA PRO A 30 -9.67 -2.55 -6.13
C PRO A 30 -9.21 -1.60 -5.03
N PHE A 31 -10.02 -0.57 -4.76
CA PHE A 31 -9.72 0.42 -3.73
C PHE A 31 -10.99 0.99 -3.12
N GLN A 32 -10.83 1.62 -1.96
CA GLN A 32 -11.85 2.35 -1.24
C GLN A 32 -11.29 3.72 -0.88
N GLY A 33 -11.96 4.77 -1.32
CA GLY A 33 -11.52 6.15 -1.12
C GLY A 33 -11.68 6.97 -2.39
N HIS A 34 -11.03 8.14 -2.43
CA HIS A 34 -11.05 8.99 -3.62
C HIS A 34 -10.22 8.38 -4.75
N PRO A 35 -10.52 8.71 -6.01
CA PRO A 35 -9.68 8.26 -7.12
C PRO A 35 -8.20 8.64 -6.89
N ALA A 36 -7.32 7.73 -7.22
CA ALA A 36 -5.88 7.89 -7.00
C ALA A 36 -5.11 7.71 -8.31
N CYS A 37 -3.77 7.67 -8.21
CA CYS A 37 -2.94 7.44 -9.39
C CYS A 37 -3.29 6.10 -10.02
N MET A 38 -3.45 6.06 -11.35
CA MET A 38 -3.78 4.83 -12.06
C MET A 38 -2.55 3.95 -12.26
N HIS A 39 -1.39 4.55 -12.47
CA HIS A 39 -0.13 3.86 -12.75
C HIS A 39 0.97 4.43 -11.89
N ILE A 40 1.79 3.56 -11.30
CA ILE A 40 2.93 3.96 -10.48
C ILE A 40 4.15 3.17 -10.95
N ALA A 41 5.20 3.88 -11.37
CA ALA A 41 6.44 3.25 -11.79
C ALA A 41 7.15 2.60 -10.59
N MET A 42 7.87 1.51 -10.85
CA MET A 42 8.70 0.88 -9.83
C MET A 42 9.73 1.89 -9.31
N ASN A 43 10.05 1.80 -8.03
CA ASN A 43 10.96 2.73 -7.33
C ASN A 43 10.42 4.15 -7.14
N LYS A 44 9.16 4.41 -7.47
CA LYS A 44 8.57 5.74 -7.33
C LYS A 44 7.53 5.76 -6.21
N GLY A 45 7.62 6.79 -5.35
CA GLY A 45 6.72 6.91 -4.20
C GLY A 45 6.88 5.77 -3.21
N VAL A 46 5.98 5.70 -2.23
CA VAL A 46 6.02 4.64 -1.21
C VAL A 46 5.68 3.29 -1.84
N CYS A 47 4.62 3.23 -2.65
CA CYS A 47 4.20 1.98 -3.30
C CYS A 47 5.27 1.43 -4.22
N GLY A 48 5.84 2.27 -5.11
CA GLY A 48 6.85 1.83 -6.05
C GLY A 48 8.14 1.38 -5.38
N GLN A 49 8.52 2.05 -4.29
CA GLN A 49 9.73 1.66 -3.54
C GLN A 49 9.51 0.37 -2.74
N SER A 50 8.33 0.21 -2.12
CA SER A 50 7.99 -1.03 -1.42
C SER A 50 8.01 -2.22 -2.37
N ALA A 51 7.40 -2.06 -3.55
CA ALA A 51 7.36 -3.12 -4.56
C ALA A 51 8.76 -3.49 -5.04
N ALA A 52 9.60 -2.50 -5.33
CA ALA A 52 10.96 -2.74 -5.82
C ALA A 52 11.86 -3.38 -4.77
N GLN A 53 11.75 -2.96 -3.52
CA GLN A 53 12.52 -3.51 -2.42
C GLN A 53 11.96 -4.81 -1.87
N ARG A 54 10.70 -5.12 -2.20
CA ARG A 54 9.95 -6.26 -1.68
C ARG A 54 9.87 -6.23 -0.16
N GLN A 55 9.68 -5.04 0.40
CA GLN A 55 9.60 -4.82 1.84
C GLN A 55 8.43 -3.92 2.18
N ALA A 56 7.77 -4.21 3.30
CA ALA A 56 6.76 -3.31 3.84
C ALA A 56 7.41 -2.00 4.26
N LEU A 57 6.75 -0.89 3.94
CA LEU A 57 7.22 0.44 4.32
C LEU A 57 6.11 1.15 5.10
N ALA A 58 6.44 1.57 6.33
CA ALA A 58 5.55 2.38 7.16
C ALA A 58 6.13 3.77 7.24
N VAL A 59 5.34 4.77 6.84
CA VAL A 59 5.78 6.16 6.77
C VAL A 59 4.94 6.99 7.74
N ASP A 60 5.60 7.54 8.76
CA ASP A 60 4.92 8.32 9.81
C ASP A 60 4.42 9.67 9.31
N ASP A 61 5.16 10.28 8.38
CA ASP A 61 4.82 11.56 7.77
C ASP A 61 5.27 11.53 6.31
N VAL A 62 4.31 11.42 5.40
CA VAL A 62 4.59 11.29 3.97
C VAL A 62 5.29 12.52 3.38
N THR A 63 5.12 13.69 4.00
CA THR A 63 5.77 14.91 3.51
C THR A 63 7.29 14.84 3.65
N LYS A 64 7.79 13.94 4.49
CA LYS A 64 9.22 13.74 4.72
C LYS A 64 9.79 12.54 3.97
N PHE A 65 8.97 11.81 3.22
CA PHE A 65 9.41 10.63 2.50
C PHE A 65 10.10 11.03 1.20
N PRO A 66 11.36 10.62 0.97
CA PRO A 66 12.08 10.98 -0.25
C PRO A 66 11.38 10.44 -1.50
N GLY A 67 11.09 11.33 -2.45
CA GLY A 67 10.43 10.94 -3.70
C GLY A 67 8.94 10.64 -3.55
N TYR A 68 8.31 11.15 -2.50
CA TYR A 68 6.87 10.93 -2.27
C TYR A 68 6.04 11.40 -3.47
N ILE A 69 5.08 10.53 -3.87
CA ILE A 69 4.10 10.86 -4.90
C ILE A 69 2.75 11.01 -4.21
N SER A 70 2.16 12.20 -4.29
CA SER A 70 0.88 12.49 -3.66
C SER A 70 -0.27 12.06 -4.59
N CYS A 71 -0.68 10.80 -4.51
CA CYS A 71 -1.88 10.33 -5.21
C CYS A 71 -3.15 10.66 -4.44
N ASP A 72 -3.03 10.87 -3.14
CA ASP A 72 -4.11 11.34 -2.28
C ASP A 72 -3.57 12.48 -1.41
N ALA A 73 -4.03 13.70 -1.71
CA ALA A 73 -3.56 14.90 -1.00
C ALA A 73 -3.93 14.90 0.47
N ALA A 74 -4.90 14.11 0.91
CA ALA A 74 -5.31 14.02 2.31
C ALA A 74 -4.40 13.10 3.12
N ALA A 75 -3.53 12.31 2.50
CA ALA A 75 -2.67 11.36 3.21
C ALA A 75 -1.59 12.08 4.02
N ARG A 76 -1.41 11.67 5.28
CA ARG A 76 -0.36 12.16 6.17
C ARG A 76 0.57 11.05 6.61
N SER A 77 0.05 9.82 6.80
CA SER A 77 0.87 8.63 7.04
C SER A 77 0.41 7.53 6.11
N GLU A 78 1.30 6.56 5.86
CA GLU A 78 1.05 5.53 4.86
C GLU A 78 1.71 4.22 5.27
N LEU A 79 1.04 3.10 4.99
CA LEU A 79 1.61 1.76 5.11
C LEU A 79 1.43 1.05 3.79
N VAL A 80 2.52 0.51 3.25
CA VAL A 80 2.48 -0.29 2.03
C VAL A 80 3.09 -1.65 2.32
N ILE A 81 2.37 -2.71 1.95
CA ILE A 81 2.82 -4.09 2.15
C ILE A 81 2.86 -4.80 0.80
N PRO A 82 4.02 -5.33 0.39
CA PRO A 82 4.10 -6.05 -0.88
C PRO A 82 3.40 -7.41 -0.78
N LEU A 83 2.75 -7.79 -1.86
CA LEU A 83 2.07 -9.07 -2.00
C LEU A 83 2.98 -9.98 -2.80
N ILE A 84 3.58 -10.97 -2.14
CA ILE A 84 4.55 -11.87 -2.76
C ILE A 84 4.09 -13.31 -2.52
N LYS A 85 3.98 -14.08 -3.60
CA LYS A 85 3.65 -15.49 -3.53
C LYS A 85 4.59 -16.29 -4.43
N ASP A 86 5.18 -17.34 -3.88
CA ASP A 86 6.13 -18.19 -4.61
C ASP A 86 7.25 -17.36 -5.25
N GLN A 87 7.75 -16.38 -4.49
CA GLN A 87 8.83 -15.46 -4.87
C GLN A 87 8.47 -14.48 -5.99
N GLN A 88 7.18 -14.41 -6.35
CA GLN A 88 6.72 -13.48 -7.38
C GLN A 88 5.98 -12.32 -6.77
N LEU A 89 6.29 -11.12 -7.22
CA LEU A 89 5.58 -9.91 -6.81
C LEU A 89 4.24 -9.85 -7.54
N LEU A 90 3.15 -9.82 -6.78
CA LEU A 90 1.80 -9.70 -7.32
C LEU A 90 1.32 -8.26 -7.33
N GLY A 91 1.84 -7.45 -6.41
CA GLY A 91 1.43 -6.07 -6.24
C GLY A 91 1.71 -5.60 -4.83
N VAL A 92 0.99 -4.57 -4.39
CA VAL A 92 1.09 -4.05 -3.02
C VAL A 92 -0.31 -3.75 -2.48
N LEU A 93 -0.43 -3.80 -1.16
CA LEU A 93 -1.57 -3.24 -0.42
C LEU A 93 -1.12 -1.91 0.14
N ASP A 94 -1.88 -0.86 -0.16
CA ASP A 94 -1.60 0.51 0.27
C ASP A 94 -2.72 1.02 1.18
N LEU A 95 -2.33 1.54 2.35
CA LEU A 95 -3.24 2.16 3.31
C LEU A 95 -2.74 3.56 3.62
N ASP A 96 -3.65 4.54 3.56
CA ASP A 96 -3.33 5.94 3.84
C ASP A 96 -4.23 6.47 4.96
N ALA A 97 -3.65 7.29 5.82
CA ALA A 97 -4.38 7.92 6.91
C ALA A 97 -4.18 9.43 6.89
N PRO A 98 -5.21 10.22 7.25
CA PRO A 98 -5.12 11.69 7.25
C PRO A 98 -4.40 12.24 8.49
N VAL A 99 -3.86 11.36 9.34
CA VAL A 99 -3.11 11.72 10.54
C VAL A 99 -1.72 11.09 10.46
N GLU A 100 -0.74 11.74 11.11
CA GLU A 100 0.62 11.19 11.18
C GLU A 100 0.66 9.99 12.12
N LYS A 101 1.62 9.08 11.86
CA LYS A 101 1.95 7.97 12.75
C LYS A 101 0.78 7.04 13.05
N ARG A 102 -0.15 6.89 12.10
CA ARG A 102 -1.32 6.03 12.31
C ARG A 102 -0.93 4.55 12.39
N PHE A 103 0.13 4.15 11.70
CA PHE A 103 0.48 2.73 11.56
C PHE A 103 1.59 2.34 12.51
N ASP A 104 1.24 2.11 13.78
CA ASP A 104 2.19 1.64 14.80
C ASP A 104 2.56 0.16 14.55
N ALA A 105 3.53 -0.34 15.34
CA ALA A 105 4.04 -1.69 15.17
C ALA A 105 2.95 -2.75 15.31
N LYS A 106 2.01 -2.56 16.24
CA LYS A 106 0.92 -3.52 16.47
C LYS A 106 -0.02 -3.56 15.27
N LEU A 107 -0.41 -2.40 14.75
CA LEU A 107 -1.29 -2.32 13.59
C LEU A 107 -0.60 -2.89 12.35
N GLN A 108 0.68 -2.57 12.16
CA GLN A 108 1.46 -3.14 11.05
C GLN A 108 1.45 -4.66 11.09
N ALA A 109 1.67 -5.25 12.28
CA ALA A 109 1.68 -6.70 12.45
C ALA A 109 0.33 -7.32 12.13
N GLY A 110 -0.77 -6.67 12.57
CA GLY A 110 -2.13 -7.14 12.28
C GLY A 110 -2.44 -7.11 10.79
N ILE A 111 -2.07 -6.05 10.10
CA ILE A 111 -2.30 -5.92 8.67
C ILE A 111 -1.42 -6.91 7.89
N GLN A 112 -0.17 -7.11 8.33
CA GLN A 112 0.71 -8.10 7.71
C GLN A 112 0.11 -9.51 7.83
N SER A 113 -0.47 -9.86 8.98
CA SER A 113 -1.15 -11.14 9.17
C SER A 113 -2.33 -11.30 8.22
N PHE A 114 -3.10 -10.22 8.01
CA PHE A 114 -4.19 -10.22 7.04
C PHE A 114 -3.66 -10.50 5.62
N VAL A 115 -2.57 -9.84 5.24
CA VAL A 115 -1.95 -10.04 3.92
C VAL A 115 -1.46 -11.48 3.77
N ASP A 116 -0.80 -12.02 4.80
CA ASP A 116 -0.30 -13.39 4.76
C ASP A 116 -1.42 -14.40 4.55
N GLU A 117 -2.57 -14.21 5.22
CA GLU A 117 -3.73 -15.06 5.02
C GLU A 117 -4.33 -14.89 3.62
N LEU A 118 -4.43 -13.65 3.14
CA LEU A 118 -4.94 -13.38 1.80
C LEU A 118 -4.12 -14.12 0.74
N ILE A 119 -2.80 -14.04 0.84
CA ILE A 119 -1.90 -14.65 -0.13
C ILE A 119 -2.06 -16.17 -0.16
N LYS A 120 -2.29 -16.80 0.97
CA LYS A 120 -2.51 -18.26 1.04
C LYS A 120 -3.70 -18.72 0.20
N HIS A 121 -4.69 -17.85 -0.01
CA HIS A 121 -5.91 -18.17 -0.73
C HIS A 121 -5.88 -17.72 -2.20
N LEU A 122 -4.77 -17.15 -2.66
CA LEU A 122 -4.60 -16.79 -4.07
C LEU A 122 -4.01 -17.96 -4.87
N ASP A 123 -4.47 -18.10 -6.09
CA ASP A 123 -3.99 -19.17 -6.99
C ASP A 123 -2.69 -18.81 -7.70
#